data_885cc655b124a9765d8291ba8529b909
#
_entry.id   885cc655b124a9765d8291ba8529b909
#
_cell.length_a   1.000
_cell.length_b   1.000
_cell.length_c   1.000
_cell.angle_alpha   90.00
_cell.angle_beta   90.00
_cell.angle_gamma   90.00
#
_symmetry.space_group_name_H-M   'P 1'
#
loop_
_entity.id
_entity.type
_entity.pdbx_description
1 polymer ?
#
loop_
_entity_poly.entity_id
_entity_poly.type
_entity_poly.pdbx_seq_one_letter_code
_entity_poly.pdbx_strand_id
1 'polypeptide(L)'
;MGANSNNQPYTVEQMQLALTVIAEHAITLNDVLMSLQEQFGKHQDLCAHLGAVKCMVEVIGGIADDATGGDVAGDMRHWVYGPLFAGKGG
;
A
#
# COMPACT_ATOMS: atom_id res chain seq x y z
N MET A 1 11.03 24.95 -11.72
CA MET A 1 10.68 24.95 -11.78
C MET A 1 10.22 24.99 -11.96
N GLY A 2 9.98 25.09 -11.83
CA GLY A 2 9.29 25.24 -11.80
C GLY A 2 8.66 25.09 -12.16
N ALA A 3 9.05 24.92 -12.15
CA ALA A 3 8.49 24.80 -12.36
C ALA A 3 7.78 24.88 -12.77
N ASN A 4 8.07 24.81 -12.61
CA ASN A 4 7.16 25.15 -12.98
C ASN A 4 6.37 25.92 -12.86
N SER A 5 6.98 26.39 -13.17
CA SER A 5 6.23 27.56 -13.03
C SER A 5 4.81 27.42 -13.47
N ASN A 6 4.60 26.78 -14.47
CA ASN A 6 3.25 26.46 -14.84
C ASN A 6 2.80 25.16 -14.22
N ASN A 7 3.54 24.73 -13.23
CA ASN A 7 3.11 23.61 -12.43
C ASN A 7 2.00 24.06 -11.53
N GLN A 8 0.81 23.67 -11.87
CA GLN A 8 -0.33 23.91 -11.04
C GLN A 8 -0.31 22.94 -9.88
N PRO A 9 -0.58 23.38 -8.66
CA PRO A 9 -0.76 22.42 -7.59
C PRO A 9 -1.94 21.50 -7.94
N TYR A 10 -1.87 20.29 -7.48
CA TYR A 10 -2.98 19.38 -7.66
C TYR A 10 -4.21 19.92 -6.94
N THR A 11 -5.37 19.75 -7.53
CA THR A 11 -6.60 19.99 -6.81
C THR A 11 -6.79 18.93 -5.74
N VAL A 12 -7.71 19.18 -4.82
CA VAL A 12 -8.02 18.20 -3.78
C VAL A 12 -8.46 16.88 -4.42
N GLU A 13 -9.30 16.95 -5.44
CA GLU A 13 -9.76 15.75 -6.14
C GLU A 13 -8.61 15.01 -6.80
N GLN A 14 -7.68 15.74 -7.38
CA GLN A 14 -6.53 15.11 -8.02
C GLN A 14 -5.63 14.43 -6.99
N MET A 15 -5.43 15.07 -5.85
CA MET A 15 -4.63 14.48 -4.78
C MET A 15 -5.29 13.23 -4.22
N GLN A 16 -6.60 13.26 -4.04
CA GLN A 16 -7.34 12.10 -3.57
C GLN A 16 -7.23 10.95 -4.56
N LEU A 17 -7.36 11.24 -5.84
CA LEU A 17 -7.20 10.22 -6.86
C LEU A 17 -5.79 9.64 -6.85
N ALA A 18 -4.79 10.50 -6.75
CA ALA A 18 -3.41 10.05 -6.72
C ALA A 18 -3.15 9.12 -5.54
N LEU A 19 -3.65 9.48 -4.36
CA LEU A 19 -3.47 8.65 -3.18
C LEU A 19 -4.21 7.32 -3.31
N THR A 20 -5.40 7.34 -3.89
CA THR A 20 -6.14 6.11 -4.14
C THR A 20 -5.37 5.18 -5.08
N VAL A 21 -4.80 5.73 -6.15
CA VAL A 21 -3.99 4.95 -7.10
C VAL A 21 -2.77 4.34 -6.39
N ILE A 22 -2.12 5.13 -5.54
CA ILE A 22 -0.99 4.62 -4.76
C ILE A 22 -1.42 3.45 -3.89
N ALA A 23 -2.54 3.59 -3.19
CA ALA A 23 -3.03 2.53 -2.31
C ALA A 23 -3.40 1.26 -3.11
N GLU A 24 -4.04 1.43 -4.25
CA GLU A 24 -4.42 0.29 -5.10
C GLU A 24 -3.20 -0.45 -5.61
N HIS A 25 -2.18 0.28 -6.04
CA HIS A 25 -0.95 -0.36 -6.51
C HIS A 25 -0.18 -0.99 -5.35
N ALA A 26 -0.23 -0.38 -4.18
CA ALA A 26 0.42 -0.94 -3.02
C ALA A 26 -0.23 -2.26 -2.59
N ILE A 27 -1.56 -2.36 -2.64
CA ILE A 27 -2.20 -3.62 -2.27
C ILE A 27 -1.86 -4.73 -3.27
N THR A 28 -1.81 -4.39 -4.55
CA THR A 28 -1.41 -5.35 -5.57
C THR A 28 0.02 -5.82 -5.36
N LEU A 29 0.92 -4.87 -5.08
CA LEU A 29 2.31 -5.21 -4.83
C LEU A 29 2.45 -6.07 -3.58
N ASN A 30 1.68 -5.77 -2.55
CA ASN A 30 1.67 -6.56 -1.33
C ASN A 30 1.30 -8.01 -1.63
N ASP A 31 0.29 -8.23 -2.46
CA ASP A 31 -0.13 -9.57 -2.85
C ASP A 31 0.95 -10.30 -3.63
N VAL A 32 1.64 -9.59 -4.53
CA VAL A 32 2.76 -10.17 -5.29
C VAL A 32 3.87 -10.59 -4.34
N LEU A 33 4.20 -9.73 -3.37
CA LEU A 33 5.25 -10.03 -2.40
C LEU A 33 4.91 -11.25 -1.54
N MET A 34 3.65 -11.37 -1.13
CA MET A 34 3.21 -12.55 -0.39
C MET A 34 3.36 -13.81 -1.22
N SER A 35 2.98 -13.74 -2.47
CA SER A 35 3.11 -14.87 -3.38
C SER A 35 4.58 -15.28 -3.55
N LEU A 36 5.46 -14.30 -3.69
CA LEU A 36 6.88 -14.59 -3.79
C LEU A 36 7.44 -15.22 -2.52
N GLN A 37 7.00 -14.74 -1.36
CA GLN A 37 7.42 -15.34 -0.10
C GLN A 37 7.00 -16.81 -0.01
N GLU A 38 5.79 -17.11 -0.50
CA GLU A 38 5.32 -18.49 -0.51
C GLU A 38 6.13 -19.35 -1.47
N GLN A 39 6.42 -18.83 -2.65
CA GLN A 39 7.19 -19.59 -3.64
C GLN A 39 8.61 -19.85 -3.19
N PHE A 40 9.21 -18.93 -2.49
CA PHE A 40 10.61 -19.00 -2.11
C PHE A 40 10.80 -19.22 -0.61
N GLY A 41 9.84 -19.92 0.01
CA GLY A 41 9.84 -20.10 1.46
C GLY A 41 11.08 -20.78 2.01
N LYS A 42 11.80 -21.54 1.17
CA LYS A 42 13.03 -22.20 1.60
C LYS A 42 14.25 -21.30 1.55
N HIS A 43 14.12 -20.11 0.99
CA HIS A 43 15.22 -19.15 0.85
C HIS A 43 15.07 -18.06 1.91
N GLN A 44 15.62 -18.31 3.09
CA GLN A 44 15.37 -17.43 4.24
C GLN A 44 15.82 -16.00 4.00
N ASP A 45 17.00 -15.83 3.39
CA ASP A 45 17.49 -14.47 3.13
C ASP A 45 16.58 -13.70 2.18
N LEU A 46 16.12 -14.39 1.14
CA LEU A 46 15.22 -13.76 0.18
C LEU A 46 13.89 -13.41 0.85
N CYS A 47 13.36 -14.32 1.65
CA CYS A 47 12.11 -14.06 2.36
C CYS A 47 12.23 -12.90 3.33
N ALA A 48 13.37 -12.76 3.99
CA ALA A 48 13.60 -11.65 4.89
C ALA A 48 13.59 -10.32 4.13
N HIS A 49 14.23 -10.27 2.97
CA HIS A 49 14.22 -9.08 2.13
C HIS A 49 12.83 -8.76 1.62
N LEU A 50 12.10 -9.76 1.17
CA LEU A 50 10.73 -9.58 0.71
C LEU A 50 9.82 -9.09 1.85
N GLY A 51 10.05 -9.60 3.05
CA GLY A 51 9.29 -9.15 4.21
C GLY A 51 9.55 -7.69 4.54
N ALA A 52 10.80 -7.24 4.42
CA ALA A 52 11.13 -5.85 4.67
C ALA A 52 10.45 -4.94 3.65
N VAL A 53 10.48 -5.32 2.38
CA VAL A 53 9.81 -4.54 1.33
C VAL A 53 8.30 -4.55 1.56
N LYS A 54 7.74 -5.68 1.95
CA LYS A 54 6.32 -5.80 2.23
C LYS A 54 5.89 -4.85 3.34
N CYS A 55 6.68 -4.76 4.41
CA CYS A 55 6.38 -3.83 5.50
C CYS A 55 6.36 -2.38 5.01
N MET A 56 7.31 -2.02 4.14
CA MET A 56 7.34 -0.68 3.57
C MET A 56 6.10 -0.41 2.71
N VAL A 57 5.72 -1.38 1.92
CA VAL A 57 4.54 -1.27 1.06
C VAL A 57 3.27 -1.10 1.91
N GLU A 58 3.17 -1.84 3.00
CA GLU A 58 2.03 -1.74 3.91
C GLU A 58 1.92 -0.33 4.50
N VAL A 59 3.03 0.25 4.89
CA VAL A 59 3.03 1.61 5.44
C VAL A 59 2.63 2.62 4.37
N ILE A 60 3.23 2.52 3.19
CA ILE A 60 2.94 3.45 2.10
C ILE A 60 1.47 3.36 1.70
N GLY A 61 1.00 2.14 1.48
CA GLY A 61 -0.39 1.93 1.08
C GLY A 61 -1.36 2.32 2.16
N GLY A 62 -1.06 1.96 3.39
CA GLY A 62 -1.92 2.26 4.52
C GLY A 62 -2.09 3.74 4.76
N ILE A 63 -1.00 4.50 4.65
CA ILE A 63 -1.07 5.95 4.81
C ILE A 63 -1.89 6.57 3.67
N ALA A 64 -1.64 6.14 2.45
CA ALA A 64 -2.37 6.68 1.30
C ALA A 64 -3.86 6.35 1.38
N ASP A 65 -4.18 5.13 1.79
CA ASP A 65 -5.56 4.70 1.92
C ASP A 65 -6.27 5.47 3.04
N ASP A 66 -5.61 5.57 4.19
CA ASP A 66 -6.18 6.29 5.32
C ASP A 66 -6.43 7.75 4.97
N ALA A 67 -5.51 8.37 4.23
CA ALA A 67 -5.63 9.77 3.85
C ALA A 67 -6.83 10.04 2.96
N THR A 68 -7.34 9.01 2.28
CA THR A 68 -8.49 9.15 1.39
C THR A 68 -9.76 8.52 1.96
N GLY A 69 -9.76 8.19 3.23
CA GLY A 69 -10.96 7.68 3.90
C GLY A 69 -11.08 6.17 3.93
N GLY A 70 -10.05 5.45 3.53
CA GLY A 70 -10.05 4.00 3.64
C GLY A 70 -10.82 3.28 2.56
N ASP A 71 -10.82 3.82 1.34
CA ASP A 71 -11.64 3.25 0.27
C ASP A 71 -11.05 1.99 -0.35
N VAL A 72 -9.77 1.72 -0.17
CA VAL A 72 -9.11 0.58 -0.81
C VAL A 72 -9.16 -0.65 0.09
N ALA A 73 -8.49 -0.59 1.21
CA ALA A 73 -8.48 -1.70 2.17
C ALA A 73 -9.01 -1.28 3.53
N GLY A 74 -9.09 0.00 3.76
CA GLY A 74 -9.70 0.56 4.96
C GLY A 74 -8.69 0.86 6.03
N ASP A 75 -8.76 0.11 7.09
CA ASP A 75 -7.99 0.35 8.29
C ASP A 75 -6.52 -0.02 8.08
N MET A 76 -5.61 0.77 8.66
CA MET A 76 -4.18 0.45 8.70
C MET A 76 -3.93 -0.98 9.17
N ARG A 77 -4.72 -1.44 10.12
CA ARG A 77 -4.58 -2.80 10.64
C ARG A 77 -4.90 -3.85 9.59
N HIS A 78 -5.82 -3.55 8.68
CA HIS A 78 -6.09 -4.42 7.54
C HIS A 78 -4.84 -4.57 6.67
N TRP A 79 -4.12 -3.46 6.44
CA TRP A 79 -2.89 -3.50 5.68
C TRP A 79 -1.82 -4.35 6.34
N VAL A 80 -1.70 -4.24 7.66
CA VAL A 80 -0.67 -4.95 8.42
C VAL A 80 -1.03 -6.41 8.66
N TYR A 81 -2.27 -6.66 9.05
CA TYR A 81 -2.68 -8.00 9.48
C TYR A 81 -3.45 -8.78 8.43
N GLY A 82 -3.83 -8.14 7.32
CA GLY A 82 -4.49 -8.80 6.22
C GLY A 82 -6.01 -8.74 6.29
N PRO A 83 -6.66 -9.26 5.26
CA PRO A 83 -8.11 -9.12 5.14
C PRO A 83 -8.91 -9.83 6.22
N LEU A 84 -8.34 -10.88 6.79
CA LEU A 84 -9.05 -11.61 7.84
C LEU A 84 -9.25 -10.78 9.10
N PHE A 85 -8.36 -9.83 9.35
CA PHE A 85 -8.51 -8.96 10.50
C PHE A 85 -9.79 -8.15 10.41
N ALA A 86 -10.00 -7.51 9.28
CA ALA A 86 -11.20 -6.70 9.07
C ALA A 86 -12.45 -7.57 9.05
N GLY A 87 -12.36 -8.72 8.44
CA GLY A 87 -13.50 -9.62 8.34
C GLY A 87 -13.97 -10.13 9.68
N LYS A 88 -13.08 -10.20 10.64
CA LYS A 88 -13.45 -10.68 11.95
C LYS A 88 -14.05 -9.62 12.82
N GLY A 89 -13.61 -8.44 12.68
CA GLY A 89 -14.01 -7.39 13.53
C GLY A 89 -15.32 -6.81 13.16
N GLY A 90 -15.60 -7.09 12.00
CA GLY A 90 -16.74 -6.37 11.57
C GLY A 90 -16.49 -4.99 11.98
#